data_b9d059639f0a0e5b0cac1ad75516c5b2
#
_entry.id   b9d059639f0a0e5b0cac1ad75516c5b2
#
_cell.length_a   1.000
_cell.length_b   1.000
_cell.length_c   1.000
_cell.angle_alpha   90.00
_cell.angle_beta   90.00
_cell.angle_gamma   90.00
#
_symmetry.space_group_name_H-M   'P 1'
#
loop_
_entity.id
_entity.type
_entity.pdbx_description
1 polymer ?
#
loop_
_entity_poly.entity_id
_entity_poly.type
_entity_poly.pdbx_seq_one_letter_code
_entity_poly.pdbx_strand_id
1 'polypeptide(L)'
;AISNEDGNFFIRRENVGNIKIKEDVTLYTYDLKKLYLVFKYFGITLKNKVRDLMIEAYITNYTIKDDIFYLMNTEGSVAISTEELLKGKKYDEIVPNMIRKTKYIYENRTKYYEKLIKEDYLELYEKIDLPLTYVLIDMEYTGVKIDQKFLLDMKDEVSQRINQIEDDIYTIAGTRDFNISSPKQLGKIMFENLQIPYPKKVKDGKYSTSADILEKIKDYEIVQLVLEYRTLTKLYSNYIVGLLDYVKEDGKIHTIFNQNLTRTGRLSSSSPNLQNIPVREEYGKLIRKAFIADTDYIITSDYSQIELRVFTHLSNADNLIRAFKTGLDIHTKTAMDIYKIEEKDNITSTMRRNAK
;
A
#
# COMPACT_ATOMS: atom_id res chain seq x y z
N ALA A 1 -22.09 9.81 15.11
CA ALA A 1 -22.62 11.07 15.68
C ALA A 1 -22.79 12.09 14.56
N ILE A 2 -23.66 13.08 14.78
CA ILE A 2 -23.95 14.17 13.85
C ILE A 2 -23.95 15.48 14.67
N SER A 3 -23.42 16.55 14.08
CA SER A 3 -23.47 17.90 14.66
C SER A 3 -24.04 18.88 13.61
N ASN A 4 -24.93 19.76 14.05
CA ASN A 4 -25.50 20.84 13.25
C ASN A 4 -25.75 22.08 14.14
N GLU A 5 -26.50 23.06 13.63
CA GLU A 5 -26.86 24.28 14.37
C GLU A 5 -27.70 24.01 15.61
N ASP A 6 -28.52 22.97 15.59
CA ASP A 6 -29.42 22.61 16.70
C ASP A 6 -28.71 21.85 17.83
N GLY A 7 -27.52 21.28 17.57
CA GLY A 7 -26.74 20.55 18.57
C GLY A 7 -25.93 19.37 18.07
N ASN A 8 -25.60 18.50 19.03
CA ASN A 8 -24.80 17.30 18.77
C ASN A 8 -25.60 16.05 19.13
N PHE A 9 -25.71 15.12 18.22
CA PHE A 9 -26.57 13.96 18.32
C PHE A 9 -25.77 12.66 18.15
N PHE A 10 -26.02 11.70 19.03
CA PHE A 10 -25.54 10.34 18.84
C PHE A 10 -26.70 9.48 18.31
N ILE A 11 -26.46 8.81 17.19
CA ILE A 11 -27.46 7.95 16.55
C ILE A 11 -27.05 6.50 16.77
N ARG A 12 -27.89 5.72 17.41
CA ARG A 12 -27.66 4.30 17.59
C ARG A 12 -27.79 3.55 16.25
N ARG A 13 -27.09 2.42 16.15
CA ARG A 13 -27.02 1.62 14.92
C ARG A 13 -28.38 1.30 14.32
N GLU A 14 -29.34 0.90 15.16
CA GLU A 14 -30.69 0.55 14.77
C GLU A 14 -31.48 1.70 14.14
N ASN A 15 -31.09 2.94 14.38
CA ASN A 15 -31.74 4.14 13.88
C ASN A 15 -31.04 4.78 12.67
N VAL A 16 -29.88 4.26 12.26
CA VAL A 16 -29.11 4.87 11.16
C VAL A 16 -29.89 4.83 9.84
N GLY A 17 -30.58 3.72 9.54
CA GLY A 17 -31.41 3.58 8.34
C GLY A 17 -32.61 4.54 8.27
N ASN A 18 -32.99 5.16 9.39
CA ASN A 18 -34.08 6.13 9.46
C ASN A 18 -33.64 7.58 9.22
N ILE A 19 -32.35 7.82 9.02
CA ILE A 19 -31.81 9.17 8.80
C ILE A 19 -32.31 9.69 7.45
N LYS A 20 -32.96 10.85 7.47
CA LYS A 20 -33.35 11.60 6.27
C LYS A 20 -32.51 12.86 6.20
N ILE A 21 -31.71 12.97 5.17
CA ILE A 21 -30.85 14.13 4.92
C ILE A 21 -31.51 14.97 3.81
N LYS A 22 -31.71 16.26 4.05
CA LYS A 22 -32.21 17.18 3.02
C LYS A 22 -31.16 17.31 1.91
N GLU A 23 -31.59 17.25 0.64
CA GLU A 23 -30.65 17.21 -0.51
C GLU A 23 -29.85 18.52 -0.70
N ASP A 24 -30.38 19.65 -0.23
CA ASP A 24 -29.78 20.98 -0.32
C ASP A 24 -28.69 21.27 0.74
N VAL A 25 -28.44 20.36 1.66
CA VAL A 25 -27.46 20.52 2.75
C VAL A 25 -26.08 20.03 2.30
N THR A 26 -25.04 20.79 2.59
CA THR A 26 -23.65 20.31 2.47
C THR A 26 -23.29 19.45 3.69
N LEU A 27 -22.78 18.26 3.44
CA LEU A 27 -22.26 17.37 4.48
C LEU A 27 -20.76 17.60 4.66
N TYR A 28 -20.32 17.54 5.90
CA TYR A 28 -18.92 17.63 6.29
C TYR A 28 -18.53 16.37 7.01
N THR A 29 -17.46 15.74 6.59
CA THR A 29 -16.95 14.51 7.19
C THR A 29 -15.45 14.55 7.36
N TYR A 30 -14.96 13.65 8.16
CA TYR A 30 -13.54 13.23 8.16
C TYR A 30 -13.50 11.80 7.68
N ASP A 31 -12.97 11.55 6.49
CA ASP A 31 -13.01 10.28 5.77
C ASP A 31 -14.37 9.99 5.07
N LEU A 32 -14.52 10.57 3.88
CA LEU A 32 -15.67 10.38 3.02
C LEU A 32 -15.88 8.90 2.62
N LYS A 33 -14.81 8.15 2.44
CA LYS A 33 -14.90 6.73 2.05
C LYS A 33 -15.62 5.92 3.14
N LYS A 34 -15.25 6.10 4.40
CA LYS A 34 -15.93 5.44 5.52
C LYS A 34 -17.38 5.87 5.65
N LEU A 35 -17.66 7.17 5.51
CA LEU A 35 -19.04 7.68 5.57
C LEU A 35 -19.89 7.02 4.48
N TYR A 36 -19.40 6.99 3.25
CA TYR A 36 -20.12 6.44 2.11
C TYR A 36 -20.41 4.93 2.28
N LEU A 37 -19.42 4.15 2.70
CA LEU A 37 -19.56 2.72 2.94
C LEU A 37 -20.59 2.43 4.06
N VAL A 38 -20.57 3.21 5.16
CA VAL A 38 -21.55 3.09 6.23
C VAL A 38 -22.96 3.38 5.71
N PHE A 39 -23.15 4.46 4.96
CA PHE A 39 -24.46 4.82 4.44
C PHE A 39 -24.98 3.80 3.43
N LYS A 40 -24.09 3.31 2.55
CA LYS A 40 -24.42 2.24 1.60
C LYS A 40 -24.85 0.95 2.31
N TYR A 41 -24.16 0.58 3.40
CA TYR A 41 -24.53 -0.58 4.23
C TYR A 41 -25.96 -0.44 4.83
N PHE A 42 -26.39 0.76 5.18
CA PHE A 42 -27.73 1.05 5.70
C PHE A 42 -28.75 1.43 4.60
N GLY A 43 -28.40 1.29 3.33
CA GLY A 43 -29.30 1.61 2.20
C GLY A 43 -29.55 3.11 1.99
N ILE A 44 -28.70 3.98 2.56
CA ILE A 44 -28.79 5.43 2.42
C ILE A 44 -27.96 5.86 1.20
N THR A 45 -28.61 6.50 0.23
CA THR A 45 -27.94 7.08 -0.93
C THR A 45 -27.60 8.54 -0.66
N LEU A 46 -26.34 8.89 -0.76
CA LEU A 46 -25.88 10.28 -0.64
C LEU A 46 -25.99 10.99 -1.99
N LYS A 47 -26.83 12.02 -2.05
CA LYS A 47 -26.95 12.93 -3.18
C LYS A 47 -26.38 14.32 -2.88
N ASN A 48 -26.01 14.54 -1.65
CA ASN A 48 -25.53 15.80 -1.12
C ASN A 48 -24.14 16.15 -1.64
N LYS A 49 -23.85 17.45 -1.71
CA LYS A 49 -22.46 17.90 -1.74
C LYS A 49 -21.78 17.48 -0.45
N VAL A 50 -20.64 16.78 -0.56
CA VAL A 50 -19.86 16.36 0.62
C VAL A 50 -18.50 17.03 0.56
N ARG A 51 -18.00 17.43 1.71
CA ARG A 51 -16.64 17.93 1.91
C ARG A 51 -15.90 17.02 2.89
N ASP A 52 -14.69 16.67 2.53
CA ASP A 52 -13.83 15.78 3.32
C ASP A 52 -12.70 16.56 3.98
N LEU A 53 -12.82 16.81 5.29
CA LEU A 53 -11.81 17.55 6.04
C LEU A 53 -10.46 16.83 6.09
N MET A 54 -10.45 15.50 5.96
CA MET A 54 -9.19 14.75 5.95
C MET A 54 -8.37 15.08 4.70
N ILE A 55 -9.01 15.13 3.53
CA ILE A 55 -8.35 15.48 2.28
C ILE A 55 -7.95 16.96 2.26
N GLU A 56 -8.85 17.86 2.74
CA GLU A 56 -8.56 19.28 2.85
C GLU A 56 -7.33 19.54 3.74
N ALA A 57 -7.27 18.87 4.90
CA ALA A 57 -6.15 18.97 5.84
C ALA A 57 -4.85 18.37 5.25
N TYR A 58 -4.95 17.24 4.54
CA TYR A 58 -3.81 16.61 3.87
C TYR A 58 -3.17 17.54 2.84
N ILE A 59 -3.96 18.11 1.94
CA ILE A 59 -3.47 19.01 0.87
C ILE A 59 -2.80 20.24 1.49
N THR A 60 -3.33 20.74 2.60
CA THR A 60 -2.77 21.91 3.31
C THR A 60 -1.69 21.55 4.35
N ASN A 61 -1.04 20.38 4.18
CA ASN A 61 0.11 19.92 4.95
C ASN A 61 -0.09 19.72 6.45
N TYR A 62 -1.30 19.42 6.90
CA TYR A 62 -1.50 18.95 8.27
C TYR A 62 -1.10 17.48 8.43
N THR A 63 -0.65 17.12 9.61
CA THR A 63 -0.42 15.72 9.95
C THR A 63 -1.76 15.05 10.24
N ILE A 64 -2.15 14.12 9.39
CA ILE A 64 -3.40 13.39 9.48
C ILE A 64 -3.17 11.89 9.67
N LYS A 65 -4.17 11.21 10.23
CA LYS A 65 -4.28 9.75 10.32
C LYS A 65 -5.74 9.34 10.14
N ASP A 66 -5.99 8.04 10.11
CA ASP A 66 -7.31 7.44 9.89
C ASP A 66 -8.39 7.87 10.89
N ASP A 67 -8.01 8.30 12.08
CA ASP A 67 -8.91 8.83 13.10
C ASP A 67 -8.59 10.31 13.36
N ILE A 68 -9.61 11.16 13.30
CA ILE A 68 -9.52 12.62 13.44
C ILE A 68 -8.88 13.06 14.76
N PHE A 69 -8.84 12.19 15.80
CA PHE A 69 -8.25 12.56 17.09
C PHE A 69 -6.81 13.05 16.97
N TYR A 70 -6.09 12.55 15.99
CA TYR A 70 -4.72 13.00 15.70
C TYR A 70 -4.68 14.47 15.29
N LEU A 71 -5.52 14.85 14.32
CA LEU A 71 -5.63 16.23 13.87
C LEU A 71 -6.11 17.14 15.01
N MET A 72 -7.13 16.69 15.75
CA MET A 72 -7.65 17.42 16.92
C MET A 72 -6.56 17.71 17.95
N ASN A 73 -5.78 16.71 18.33
CA ASN A 73 -4.74 16.86 19.36
C ASN A 73 -3.59 17.77 18.89
N THR A 74 -3.22 17.72 17.60
CA THR A 74 -2.21 18.64 17.04
C THR A 74 -2.70 20.09 17.00
N GLU A 75 -4.00 20.30 16.95
CA GLU A 75 -4.67 21.60 16.93
C GLU A 75 -5.12 22.07 18.34
N GLY A 76 -4.68 21.40 19.40
CA GLY A 76 -4.96 21.77 20.79
C GLY A 76 -6.33 21.33 21.33
N SER A 77 -7.07 20.49 20.58
CA SER A 77 -8.34 19.92 21.01
C SER A 77 -8.15 18.48 21.52
N VAL A 78 -8.75 18.13 22.65
CA VAL A 78 -8.54 16.81 23.26
C VAL A 78 -9.54 15.79 22.73
N ALA A 79 -9.04 14.71 22.12
CA ALA A 79 -9.80 13.54 21.76
C ALA A 79 -8.96 12.27 21.95
N ILE A 80 -9.62 11.12 21.99
CA ILE A 80 -8.99 9.81 22.16
C ILE A 80 -9.28 8.96 20.92
N SER A 81 -8.35 8.07 20.56
CA SER A 81 -8.59 7.08 19.49
C SER A 81 -9.76 6.19 19.85
N THR A 82 -10.68 5.99 18.91
CA THR A 82 -11.80 5.05 19.10
C THR A 82 -11.28 3.64 19.33
N GLU A 83 -10.22 3.23 18.64
CA GLU A 83 -9.57 1.94 18.84
C GLU A 83 -9.01 1.77 20.25
N GLU A 84 -8.37 2.81 20.79
CA GLU A 84 -7.84 2.79 22.17
C GLU A 84 -8.96 2.65 23.20
N LEU A 85 -10.08 3.35 23.03
CA LEU A 85 -11.24 3.22 23.89
C LEU A 85 -11.84 1.81 23.85
N LEU A 86 -11.91 1.19 22.66
CA LEU A 86 -12.41 -0.16 22.50
C LEU A 86 -11.46 -1.20 23.15
N LYS A 87 -10.16 -1.09 22.90
CA LYS A 87 -9.15 -1.96 23.52
C LYS A 87 -9.13 -1.82 25.04
N GLY A 88 -9.28 -0.61 25.54
CA GLY A 88 -9.38 -0.31 26.97
C GLY A 88 -10.72 -0.65 27.61
N LYS A 89 -11.72 -1.14 26.84
CA LYS A 89 -13.09 -1.41 27.28
C LYS A 89 -13.80 -0.20 27.96
N LYS A 90 -13.43 1.01 27.53
CA LYS A 90 -13.98 2.27 28.06
C LYS A 90 -15.25 2.68 27.30
N TYR A 91 -16.26 1.85 27.34
CA TYR A 91 -17.47 2.00 26.52
C TYR A 91 -18.25 3.28 26.85
N ASP A 92 -18.26 3.73 28.10
CA ASP A 92 -18.95 4.94 28.52
C ASP A 92 -18.32 6.22 27.94
N GLU A 93 -17.05 6.17 27.57
CA GLU A 93 -16.34 7.28 26.93
C GLU A 93 -16.55 7.36 25.43
N ILE A 94 -17.03 6.29 24.77
CA ILE A 94 -17.14 6.23 23.31
C ILE A 94 -18.10 7.31 22.80
N VAL A 95 -19.31 7.40 23.36
CA VAL A 95 -20.33 8.35 22.90
C VAL A 95 -19.88 9.79 23.09
N PRO A 96 -19.41 10.21 24.28
CA PRO A 96 -18.88 11.56 24.47
C PRO A 96 -17.70 11.88 23.55
N ASN A 97 -16.82 10.91 23.29
CA ASN A 97 -15.67 11.11 22.40
C ASN A 97 -16.10 11.27 20.94
N MET A 98 -17.07 10.48 20.47
CA MET A 98 -17.64 10.61 19.11
C MET A 98 -18.35 11.96 18.93
N ILE A 99 -19.08 12.43 19.92
CA ILE A 99 -19.69 13.76 19.90
C ILE A 99 -18.63 14.85 19.81
N ARG A 100 -17.56 14.79 20.60
CA ARG A 100 -16.45 15.75 20.53
C ARG A 100 -15.82 15.77 19.13
N LYS A 101 -15.57 14.61 18.52
CA LYS A 101 -15.03 14.51 17.17
C LYS A 101 -15.95 15.15 16.12
N THR A 102 -17.24 14.84 16.19
CA THR A 102 -18.22 15.38 15.23
C THR A 102 -18.42 16.89 15.40
N LYS A 103 -18.45 17.37 16.66
CA LYS A 103 -18.48 18.79 16.97
C LYS A 103 -17.27 19.52 16.39
N TYR A 104 -16.07 18.96 16.56
CA TYR A 104 -14.84 19.52 15.98
C TYR A 104 -14.93 19.63 14.46
N ILE A 105 -15.44 18.60 13.76
CA ILE A 105 -15.66 18.64 12.29
C ILE A 105 -16.56 19.81 11.94
N TYR A 106 -17.68 19.97 12.64
CA TYR A 106 -18.65 21.02 12.37
C TYR A 106 -18.07 22.42 12.64
N GLU A 107 -17.39 22.63 13.74
CA GLU A 107 -16.78 23.92 14.13
C GLU A 107 -15.63 24.33 13.19
N ASN A 108 -14.90 23.36 12.64
CA ASN A 108 -13.77 23.61 11.75
C ASN A 108 -14.10 23.38 10.25
N ARG A 109 -15.38 23.25 9.89
CA ARG A 109 -15.85 22.90 8.54
C ARG A 109 -15.41 23.86 7.43
N THR A 110 -15.02 25.08 7.76
CA THR A 110 -14.54 26.06 6.78
C THR A 110 -13.03 26.28 6.84
N LYS A 111 -12.41 25.99 7.98
CA LYS A 111 -11.00 26.29 8.28
C LYS A 111 -10.03 25.76 7.22
N TYR A 112 -10.09 24.49 6.90
CA TYR A 112 -9.15 23.88 5.96
C TYR A 112 -9.46 24.27 4.52
N TYR A 113 -10.72 24.47 4.20
CA TYR A 113 -11.14 24.95 2.88
C TYR A 113 -10.70 26.39 2.59
N GLU A 114 -10.84 27.28 3.56
CA GLU A 114 -10.32 28.66 3.46
C GLU A 114 -8.80 28.64 3.25
N LYS A 115 -8.10 27.70 3.87
CA LYS A 115 -6.67 27.52 3.67
C LYS A 115 -6.35 26.99 2.26
N LEU A 116 -7.15 26.09 1.70
CA LEU A 116 -7.01 25.67 0.29
C LEU A 116 -7.12 26.87 -0.68
N ILE A 117 -8.09 27.75 -0.43
CA ILE A 117 -8.27 28.96 -1.24
C ILE A 117 -7.04 29.87 -1.10
N LYS A 118 -6.59 30.12 0.13
CA LYS A 118 -5.46 31.01 0.42
C LYS A 118 -4.14 30.51 -0.19
N GLU A 119 -3.94 29.20 -0.24
CA GLU A 119 -2.71 28.57 -0.73
C GLU A 119 -2.80 28.13 -2.20
N ASP A 120 -3.89 28.50 -2.91
CA ASP A 120 -4.14 28.17 -4.34
C ASP A 120 -4.22 26.65 -4.63
N TYR A 121 -4.74 25.88 -3.67
CA TYR A 121 -4.94 24.42 -3.80
C TYR A 121 -6.40 24.03 -4.05
N LEU A 122 -7.33 24.98 -4.19
CA LEU A 122 -8.76 24.69 -4.33
C LEU A 122 -9.05 23.84 -5.56
N GLU A 123 -8.43 24.17 -6.70
CA GLU A 123 -8.61 23.42 -7.94
C GLU A 123 -8.11 21.98 -7.83
N LEU A 124 -6.97 21.75 -7.15
CA LEU A 124 -6.46 20.42 -6.86
C LEU A 124 -7.49 19.61 -6.05
N TYR A 125 -8.05 20.20 -5.00
CA TYR A 125 -9.05 19.56 -4.18
C TYR A 125 -10.33 19.23 -4.95
N GLU A 126 -10.94 20.24 -5.61
CA GLU A 126 -12.26 20.09 -6.22
C GLU A 126 -12.25 19.30 -7.54
N LYS A 127 -11.17 19.39 -8.32
CA LYS A 127 -11.10 18.75 -9.64
C LYS A 127 -10.35 17.42 -9.65
N ILE A 128 -9.50 17.15 -8.65
CA ILE A 128 -8.65 15.96 -8.63
C ILE A 128 -8.93 15.12 -7.38
N ASP A 129 -8.60 15.60 -6.17
CA ASP A 129 -8.58 14.76 -4.99
C ASP A 129 -9.97 14.33 -4.52
N LEU A 130 -10.94 15.25 -4.48
CA LEU A 130 -12.30 14.89 -4.06
C LEU A 130 -13.00 13.97 -5.08
N PRO A 131 -12.96 14.19 -6.40
CA PRO A 131 -13.47 13.24 -7.39
C PRO A 131 -12.77 11.88 -7.33
N LEU A 132 -11.44 11.85 -7.13
CA LEU A 132 -10.70 10.62 -6.95
C LEU A 132 -11.21 9.79 -5.77
N THR A 133 -11.60 10.43 -4.67
CA THR A 133 -12.17 9.74 -3.51
C THR A 133 -13.37 8.88 -3.89
N TYR A 134 -14.28 9.36 -4.75
CA TYR A 134 -15.43 8.59 -5.22
C TYR A 134 -15.02 7.40 -6.11
N VAL A 135 -14.00 7.58 -6.96
CA VAL A 135 -13.45 6.46 -7.75
C VAL A 135 -12.86 5.40 -6.83
N LEU A 136 -12.12 5.80 -5.80
CA LEU A 136 -11.54 4.85 -4.84
C LEU A 136 -12.61 4.13 -4.01
N ILE A 137 -13.72 4.81 -3.67
CA ILE A 137 -14.88 4.16 -3.03
C ILE A 137 -15.41 3.02 -3.90
N ASP A 138 -15.61 3.26 -5.19
CA ASP A 138 -16.12 2.25 -6.11
C ASP A 138 -15.13 1.09 -6.29
N MET A 139 -13.83 1.38 -6.37
CA MET A 139 -12.78 0.37 -6.44
C MET A 139 -12.74 -0.51 -5.18
N GLU A 140 -12.76 0.11 -4.00
CA GLU A 140 -12.75 -0.60 -2.71
C GLU A 140 -14.02 -1.43 -2.51
N TYR A 141 -15.17 -0.90 -2.90
CA TYR A 141 -16.45 -1.61 -2.80
C TYR A 141 -16.55 -2.79 -3.79
N THR A 142 -16.10 -2.60 -5.02
CA THR A 142 -16.13 -3.64 -6.06
C THR A 142 -15.17 -4.78 -5.74
N GLY A 143 -13.99 -4.46 -5.20
CA GLY A 143 -12.96 -5.44 -4.90
C GLY A 143 -12.39 -6.14 -6.14
N VAL A 144 -11.49 -7.08 -5.91
CA VAL A 144 -10.85 -7.89 -6.95
C VAL A 144 -11.08 -9.37 -6.66
N LYS A 145 -11.57 -10.10 -7.65
CA LYS A 145 -11.89 -11.52 -7.52
C LYS A 145 -10.63 -12.37 -7.47
N ILE A 146 -10.64 -13.36 -6.58
CA ILE A 146 -9.51 -14.26 -6.34
C ILE A 146 -9.91 -15.71 -6.61
N ASP A 147 -9.09 -16.41 -7.37
CA ASP A 147 -9.15 -17.87 -7.46
C ASP A 147 -8.56 -18.47 -6.17
N GLN A 148 -9.44 -18.69 -5.19
CA GLN A 148 -9.05 -19.23 -3.89
C GLN A 148 -8.51 -20.65 -4.00
N LYS A 149 -9.05 -21.46 -4.93
CA LYS A 149 -8.59 -22.83 -5.13
C LYS A 149 -7.15 -22.83 -5.60
N PHE A 150 -6.84 -22.01 -6.60
CA PHE A 150 -5.47 -21.84 -7.08
C PHE A 150 -4.48 -21.44 -5.98
N LEU A 151 -4.87 -20.50 -5.10
CA LEU A 151 -4.02 -20.11 -3.96
C LEU A 151 -3.87 -21.21 -2.92
N LEU A 152 -4.90 -22.03 -2.68
CA LEU A 152 -4.83 -23.17 -1.77
C LEU A 152 -3.92 -24.26 -2.31
N ASP A 153 -4.07 -24.61 -3.61
CA ASP A 153 -3.19 -25.58 -4.28
C ASP A 153 -1.72 -25.11 -4.22
N MET A 154 -1.49 -23.82 -4.49
CA MET A 154 -0.16 -23.20 -4.39
C MET A 154 0.38 -23.16 -2.95
N LYS A 155 -0.48 -22.99 -1.96
CA LYS A 155 -0.12 -23.04 -0.53
C LYS A 155 0.49 -24.38 -0.15
N ASP A 156 -0.15 -25.47 -0.59
CA ASP A 156 0.31 -26.82 -0.27
C ASP A 156 1.65 -27.13 -0.96
N GLU A 157 1.79 -26.79 -2.24
CA GLU A 157 3.04 -26.97 -3.00
C GLU A 157 4.20 -26.19 -2.38
N VAL A 158 4.00 -24.89 -2.11
CA VAL A 158 5.05 -24.03 -1.54
C VAL A 158 5.41 -24.45 -0.12
N SER A 159 4.43 -24.87 0.69
CA SER A 159 4.69 -25.38 2.04
C SER A 159 5.55 -26.63 2.03
N GLN A 160 5.26 -27.60 1.14
CA GLN A 160 6.08 -28.80 0.96
C GLN A 160 7.52 -28.44 0.56
N ARG A 161 7.68 -27.52 -0.37
CA ARG A 161 9.02 -27.08 -0.81
C ARG A 161 9.79 -26.36 0.31
N ILE A 162 9.14 -25.52 1.12
CA ILE A 162 9.76 -24.87 2.28
C ILE A 162 10.26 -25.94 3.27
N ASN A 163 9.44 -26.92 3.61
CA ASN A 163 9.82 -27.98 4.54
C ASN A 163 11.02 -28.79 4.02
N GLN A 164 11.04 -29.11 2.71
CA GLN A 164 12.18 -29.80 2.10
C GLN A 164 13.46 -28.97 2.22
N ILE A 165 13.40 -27.67 1.92
CA ILE A 165 14.56 -26.78 2.03
C ILE A 165 15.03 -26.64 3.48
N GLU A 166 14.12 -26.60 4.44
CA GLU A 166 14.48 -26.60 5.86
C GLU A 166 15.26 -27.85 6.24
N ASP A 167 14.80 -29.03 5.82
CA ASP A 167 15.47 -30.29 6.07
C ASP A 167 16.85 -30.32 5.41
N ASP A 168 16.99 -29.85 4.18
CA ASP A 168 18.26 -29.79 3.46
C ASP A 168 19.24 -28.82 4.18
N ILE A 169 18.78 -27.66 4.62
CA ILE A 169 19.60 -26.69 5.38
C ILE A 169 20.09 -27.30 6.69
N TYR A 170 19.21 -27.95 7.45
CA TYR A 170 19.59 -28.62 8.72
C TYR A 170 20.56 -29.79 8.51
N THR A 171 20.39 -30.50 7.39
CA THR A 171 21.31 -31.62 7.02
C THR A 171 22.70 -31.08 6.72
N ILE A 172 22.83 -30.01 5.93
CA ILE A 172 24.14 -29.38 5.63
C ILE A 172 24.73 -28.76 6.91
N ALA A 173 23.91 -28.15 7.74
CA ALA A 173 24.34 -27.54 9.00
C ALA A 173 24.82 -28.59 10.06
N GLY A 174 24.43 -29.87 9.91
CA GLY A 174 24.71 -30.96 10.88
C GLY A 174 23.98 -30.81 12.21
N THR A 175 23.00 -29.89 12.30
CA THR A 175 22.23 -29.64 13.52
C THR A 175 20.89 -29.00 13.19
N ARG A 176 19.87 -29.28 14.03
CA ARG A 176 18.56 -28.59 13.98
C ARG A 176 18.40 -27.53 15.09
N ASP A 177 19.43 -27.34 15.92
CA ASP A 177 19.35 -26.45 17.08
C ASP A 177 19.66 -25.00 16.73
N PHE A 178 18.97 -24.48 15.70
CA PHE A 178 18.98 -23.06 15.37
C PHE A 178 17.75 -22.66 14.54
N ASN A 179 17.42 -21.38 14.56
CA ASN A 179 16.36 -20.82 13.75
C ASN A 179 16.94 -20.21 12.45
N ILE A 180 16.57 -20.77 11.29
CA ILE A 180 17.00 -20.33 9.95
C ILE A 180 16.59 -18.86 9.70
N SER A 181 15.44 -18.45 10.25
CA SER A 181 14.95 -17.07 10.13
C SER A 181 15.67 -16.07 11.04
N SER A 182 16.53 -16.54 11.97
CA SER A 182 17.33 -15.67 12.83
C SER A 182 18.68 -15.33 12.18
N PRO A 183 18.92 -14.08 11.75
CA PRO A 183 20.20 -13.69 11.12
C PRO A 183 21.41 -14.00 11.99
N LYS A 184 21.26 -13.86 13.30
CA LYS A 184 22.34 -14.12 14.27
C LYS A 184 22.70 -15.60 14.35
N GLN A 185 21.70 -16.47 14.46
CA GLN A 185 21.93 -17.91 14.59
C GLN A 185 22.42 -18.49 13.27
N LEU A 186 21.78 -18.14 12.17
CA LEU A 186 22.19 -18.54 10.83
C LEU A 186 23.62 -18.07 10.51
N GLY A 187 23.98 -16.83 10.85
CA GLY A 187 25.33 -16.31 10.65
C GLY A 187 26.38 -17.10 11.40
N LYS A 188 26.08 -17.54 12.64
CA LYS A 188 26.98 -18.41 13.41
C LYS A 188 27.16 -19.77 12.73
N ILE A 189 26.11 -20.41 12.30
CA ILE A 189 26.16 -21.68 11.57
C ILE A 189 27.02 -21.57 10.31
N MET A 190 26.73 -20.56 9.47
CA MET A 190 27.40 -20.41 8.17
C MET A 190 28.88 -20.06 8.30
N PHE A 191 29.23 -19.08 9.15
CA PHE A 191 30.56 -18.49 9.17
C PHE A 191 31.47 -19.08 10.25
N GLU A 192 30.93 -19.62 11.34
CA GLU A 192 31.74 -20.25 12.39
C GLU A 192 31.75 -21.76 12.27
N ASN A 193 30.56 -22.42 12.17
CA ASN A 193 30.48 -23.88 12.14
C ASN A 193 30.89 -24.45 10.78
N LEU A 194 30.34 -23.95 9.69
CA LEU A 194 30.65 -24.37 8.32
C LEU A 194 31.86 -23.66 7.71
N GLN A 195 32.45 -22.71 8.42
CA GLN A 195 33.66 -21.98 8.03
C GLN A 195 33.58 -21.34 6.63
N ILE A 196 32.38 -20.94 6.21
CA ILE A 196 32.21 -20.21 4.94
C ILE A 196 32.87 -18.83 5.09
N PRO A 197 33.71 -18.40 4.13
CA PRO A 197 34.37 -17.10 4.20
C PRO A 197 33.37 -15.95 4.26
N TYR A 198 33.47 -15.09 5.28
CA TYR A 198 32.62 -13.93 5.38
C TYR A 198 33.11 -12.81 4.44
N PRO A 199 32.29 -12.29 3.52
CA PRO A 199 32.73 -11.40 2.44
C PRO A 199 32.97 -9.95 2.86
N LYS A 200 32.83 -9.61 4.17
CA LYS A 200 33.08 -8.28 4.73
C LYS A 200 33.87 -8.38 6.04
N LYS A 201 34.31 -7.25 6.56
CA LYS A 201 34.85 -7.18 7.93
C LYS A 201 33.72 -7.40 8.94
N VAL A 202 33.94 -8.26 9.93
CA VAL A 202 33.01 -8.47 11.02
C VAL A 202 32.91 -7.19 11.85
N LYS A 203 31.70 -6.70 12.08
CA LYS A 203 31.46 -5.50 12.88
C LYS A 203 30.77 -5.92 14.18
N ASP A 204 31.35 -5.53 15.31
CA ASP A 204 30.86 -5.84 16.67
C ASP A 204 30.58 -7.34 16.92
N GLY A 205 31.39 -8.23 16.35
CA GLY A 205 31.23 -9.68 16.50
C GLY A 205 29.93 -10.25 15.88
N LYS A 206 29.27 -9.49 14.98
CA LYS A 206 27.99 -9.89 14.37
C LYS A 206 28.15 -10.10 12.87
N TYR A 207 27.65 -11.21 12.39
CA TYR A 207 27.54 -11.52 10.97
C TYR A 207 26.21 -11.00 10.42
N SER A 208 26.25 -10.33 9.30
CA SER A 208 25.04 -10.00 8.53
C SER A 208 24.76 -11.13 7.54
N THR A 209 23.53 -11.59 7.50
CA THR A 209 23.04 -12.54 6.49
C THR A 209 22.02 -11.85 5.54
N SER A 210 22.21 -10.54 5.27
CA SER A 210 21.39 -9.81 4.29
C SER A 210 21.57 -10.38 2.88
N ALA A 211 20.59 -10.18 2.01
CA ALA A 211 20.63 -10.67 0.63
C ALA A 211 21.92 -10.23 -0.09
N ASP A 212 22.35 -8.95 0.06
CA ASP A 212 23.57 -8.43 -0.57
C ASP A 212 24.85 -9.15 -0.10
N ILE A 213 24.86 -9.72 1.10
CA ILE A 213 25.99 -10.49 1.64
C ILE A 213 25.92 -11.90 1.07
N LEU A 214 24.75 -12.53 1.12
CA LEU A 214 24.56 -13.90 0.66
C LEU A 214 24.78 -14.04 -0.85
N GLU A 215 24.36 -13.09 -1.65
CA GLU A 215 24.62 -13.06 -3.10
C GLU A 215 26.10 -13.10 -3.47
N LYS A 216 26.99 -12.58 -2.60
CA LYS A 216 28.45 -12.60 -2.82
C LYS A 216 29.07 -13.97 -2.59
N ILE A 217 28.37 -14.85 -1.91
CA ILE A 217 28.83 -16.20 -1.54
C ILE A 217 27.82 -17.25 -1.99
N LYS A 218 27.05 -16.99 -3.03
CA LYS A 218 26.02 -17.88 -3.54
C LYS A 218 26.51 -19.19 -4.13
N ASP A 219 27.82 -19.34 -4.30
CA ASP A 219 28.41 -20.59 -4.77
C ASP A 219 28.31 -21.73 -3.74
N TYR A 220 28.04 -21.38 -2.47
CA TYR A 220 27.79 -22.37 -1.42
C TYR A 220 26.35 -22.85 -1.42
N GLU A 221 26.12 -24.17 -1.42
CA GLU A 221 24.79 -24.79 -1.49
C GLU A 221 23.86 -24.29 -0.38
N ILE A 222 24.30 -24.25 0.88
CA ILE A 222 23.48 -23.73 1.98
C ILE A 222 23.04 -22.28 1.76
N VAL A 223 23.84 -21.46 1.08
CA VAL A 223 23.50 -20.07 0.80
C VAL A 223 22.37 -19.99 -0.22
N GLN A 224 22.43 -20.82 -1.27
CA GLN A 224 21.35 -20.90 -2.27
C GLN A 224 20.05 -21.34 -1.61
N LEU A 225 20.10 -22.37 -0.78
CA LEU A 225 18.94 -22.87 -0.03
C LEU A 225 18.35 -21.79 0.91
N VAL A 226 19.19 -21.05 1.62
CA VAL A 226 18.74 -19.96 2.50
C VAL A 226 18.10 -18.81 1.71
N LEU A 227 18.62 -18.45 0.54
CA LEU A 227 18.01 -17.44 -0.33
C LEU A 227 16.65 -17.91 -0.86
N GLU A 228 16.57 -19.16 -1.31
CA GLU A 228 15.31 -19.78 -1.75
C GLU A 228 14.30 -19.86 -0.60
N TYR A 229 14.71 -20.36 0.56
CA TYR A 229 13.90 -20.44 1.78
C TYR A 229 13.26 -19.10 2.13
N ARG A 230 14.05 -18.03 2.16
CA ARG A 230 13.57 -16.68 2.48
C ARG A 230 12.58 -16.16 1.43
N THR A 231 12.87 -16.43 0.16
CA THR A 231 11.98 -16.03 -0.95
C THR A 231 10.64 -16.72 -0.83
N LEU A 232 10.65 -18.06 -0.64
CA LEU A 232 9.43 -18.85 -0.52
C LEU A 232 8.65 -18.56 0.76
N THR A 233 9.32 -18.38 1.90
CA THR A 233 8.66 -18.04 3.17
C THR A 233 7.96 -16.68 3.10
N LYS A 234 8.62 -15.69 2.50
CA LYS A 234 8.00 -14.38 2.27
C LYS A 234 6.82 -14.46 1.30
N LEU A 235 6.96 -15.23 0.24
CA LEU A 235 5.89 -15.51 -0.71
C LEU A 235 4.69 -16.14 -0.03
N TYR A 236 4.93 -17.22 0.71
CA TYR A 236 3.93 -17.98 1.45
C TYR A 236 3.15 -17.11 2.44
N SER A 237 3.88 -16.41 3.32
CA SER A 237 3.26 -15.63 4.39
C SER A 237 2.54 -14.36 3.87
N ASN A 238 3.15 -13.60 2.96
CA ASN A 238 2.61 -12.29 2.56
C ASN A 238 1.61 -12.38 1.41
N TYR A 239 1.80 -13.34 0.50
CA TYR A 239 1.03 -13.34 -0.76
C TYR A 239 0.13 -14.55 -0.93
N ILE A 240 0.43 -15.70 -0.31
CA ILE A 240 -0.46 -16.86 -0.39
C ILE A 240 -1.42 -16.83 0.80
N VAL A 241 -0.93 -17.05 2.01
CA VAL A 241 -1.74 -17.04 3.23
C VAL A 241 -2.29 -15.64 3.48
N GLY A 242 -1.43 -14.62 3.39
CA GLY A 242 -1.83 -13.24 3.62
C GLY A 242 -2.93 -12.72 2.67
N LEU A 243 -3.02 -13.19 1.42
CA LEU A 243 -4.15 -12.84 0.54
C LEU A 243 -5.40 -13.62 0.90
N LEU A 244 -5.28 -14.93 1.20
CA LEU A 244 -6.42 -15.76 1.58
C LEU A 244 -7.16 -15.21 2.82
N ASP A 245 -6.43 -14.66 3.79
CA ASP A 245 -7.00 -14.06 5.00
C ASP A 245 -7.88 -12.82 4.71
N TYR A 246 -7.67 -12.17 3.58
CA TYR A 246 -8.44 -10.99 3.16
C TYR A 246 -9.58 -11.29 2.19
N VAL A 247 -9.73 -12.53 1.72
CA VAL A 247 -10.84 -12.88 0.85
C VAL A 247 -12.14 -12.86 1.65
N LYS A 248 -13.14 -12.13 1.15
CA LYS A 248 -14.45 -12.01 1.77
C LYS A 248 -15.42 -13.08 1.23
N GLU A 249 -16.63 -13.10 1.78
CA GLU A 249 -17.67 -14.06 1.43
C GLU A 249 -18.07 -14.04 -0.05
N ASP A 250 -17.88 -12.88 -0.72
CA ASP A 250 -18.10 -12.71 -2.16
C ASP A 250 -16.94 -13.23 -3.05
N GLY A 251 -15.90 -13.82 -2.45
CA GLY A 251 -14.73 -14.35 -3.13
C GLY A 251 -13.75 -13.28 -3.61
N LYS A 252 -13.83 -12.06 -3.07
CA LYS A 252 -13.01 -10.92 -3.45
C LYS A 252 -12.14 -10.40 -2.32
N ILE A 253 -11.11 -9.68 -2.70
CA ILE A 253 -10.29 -8.86 -1.80
C ILE A 253 -10.68 -7.40 -1.99
N HIS A 254 -11.01 -6.74 -0.89
CA HIS A 254 -11.33 -5.32 -0.81
C HIS A 254 -10.19 -4.59 -0.11
N THR A 255 -9.18 -4.20 -0.87
CA THR A 255 -8.07 -3.41 -0.34
C THR A 255 -8.52 -1.99 -0.02
N ILE A 256 -7.78 -1.30 0.84
CA ILE A 256 -7.98 0.12 1.13
C ILE A 256 -6.94 0.92 0.35
N PHE A 257 -7.36 1.87 -0.48
CA PHE A 257 -6.48 2.81 -1.16
C PHE A 257 -6.33 4.09 -0.35
N ASN A 258 -5.13 4.33 0.18
CA ASN A 258 -4.85 5.54 0.96
C ASN A 258 -4.41 6.67 0.03
N GLN A 259 -5.22 7.71 -0.05
CA GLN A 259 -4.98 8.91 -0.88
C GLN A 259 -4.14 9.94 -0.13
N ASN A 260 -4.09 9.88 1.17
CA ASN A 260 -3.61 10.89 2.10
C ASN A 260 -2.36 10.46 2.91
N LEU A 261 -1.66 9.41 2.48
CA LEU A 261 -0.53 8.87 3.24
C LEU A 261 0.83 9.33 2.71
N THR A 262 0.99 9.47 1.39
CA THR A 262 2.27 9.81 0.78
C THR A 262 2.40 11.32 0.59
N ARG A 263 3.59 11.88 0.76
CA ARG A 263 3.84 13.31 0.50
C ARG A 263 3.90 13.66 -1.00
N THR A 264 3.89 12.68 -1.87
CA THR A 264 4.04 12.84 -3.32
C THR A 264 2.72 12.81 -4.07
N GLY A 265 1.58 12.67 -3.39
CA GLY A 265 0.28 12.48 -4.01
C GLY A 265 0.05 11.08 -4.62
N ARG A 266 1.00 10.14 -4.45
CA ARG A 266 0.79 8.75 -4.87
C ARG A 266 -0.19 8.05 -3.94
N LEU A 267 -1.00 7.16 -4.48
CA LEU A 267 -1.81 6.24 -3.69
C LEU A 267 -0.93 5.18 -3.04
N SER A 268 -1.33 4.71 -1.88
CA SER A 268 -0.82 3.46 -1.31
C SER A 268 -1.97 2.50 -1.05
N SER A 269 -1.67 1.21 -0.94
CA SER A 269 -2.67 0.17 -0.69
C SER A 269 -2.37 -0.54 0.62
N SER A 270 -3.41 -0.86 1.39
CA SER A 270 -3.31 -1.56 2.67
C SER A 270 -4.49 -2.51 2.89
N SER A 271 -4.28 -3.51 3.72
CA SER A 271 -5.31 -4.48 4.15
C SER A 271 -6.01 -5.24 3.00
N PRO A 272 -5.23 -5.94 2.11
CA PRO A 272 -3.79 -6.09 2.01
C PRO A 272 -3.13 -5.05 1.09
N ASN A 273 -1.78 -4.95 1.12
CA ASN A 273 -1.07 -4.13 0.15
C ASN A 273 -0.95 -4.86 -1.20
N LEU A 274 -1.81 -4.52 -2.16
CA LEU A 274 -1.80 -5.10 -3.51
C LEU A 274 -0.75 -4.49 -4.45
N GLN A 275 -0.15 -3.35 -4.09
CA GLN A 275 0.87 -2.69 -4.92
C GLN A 275 2.24 -3.36 -4.87
N ASN A 276 2.48 -4.19 -3.85
CA ASN A 276 3.77 -4.85 -3.64
C ASN A 276 3.83 -6.29 -4.17
N ILE A 277 2.84 -6.74 -4.96
CA ILE A 277 2.85 -8.08 -5.57
C ILE A 277 4.04 -8.19 -6.52
N PRO A 278 4.95 -9.17 -6.34
CA PRO A 278 6.14 -9.30 -7.16
C PRO A 278 5.81 -9.45 -8.64
N VAL A 279 6.61 -8.83 -9.51
CA VAL A 279 6.39 -8.87 -10.97
C VAL A 279 7.45 -9.70 -11.68
N ARG A 280 8.67 -9.73 -11.15
CA ARG A 280 9.85 -10.22 -11.86
C ARG A 280 10.19 -11.68 -11.55
N GLU A 281 9.89 -12.14 -10.35
CA GLU A 281 10.15 -13.50 -9.91
C GLU A 281 9.09 -14.46 -10.46
N GLU A 282 9.45 -15.70 -10.76
CA GLU A 282 8.50 -16.70 -11.30
C GLU A 282 7.29 -16.89 -10.40
N TYR A 283 7.52 -17.02 -9.10
CA TYR A 283 6.44 -17.13 -8.12
C TYR A 283 5.53 -15.90 -8.07
N GLY A 284 6.09 -14.69 -8.27
CA GLY A 284 5.29 -13.47 -8.37
C GLY A 284 4.35 -13.48 -9.58
N LYS A 285 4.82 -14.02 -10.70
CA LYS A 285 3.97 -14.23 -11.90
C LYS A 285 2.87 -15.25 -11.63
N LEU A 286 3.15 -16.30 -10.85
CA LEU A 286 2.15 -17.29 -10.45
C LEU A 286 1.07 -16.67 -9.56
N ILE A 287 1.43 -15.90 -8.52
CA ILE A 287 0.46 -15.23 -7.65
C ILE A 287 -0.50 -14.34 -8.46
N ARG A 288 0.00 -13.65 -9.48
CA ARG A 288 -0.85 -12.82 -10.35
C ARG A 288 -1.94 -13.60 -11.08
N LYS A 289 -1.75 -14.89 -11.34
CA LYS A 289 -2.77 -15.76 -11.94
C LYS A 289 -3.96 -16.00 -11.02
N ALA A 290 -3.78 -15.81 -9.70
CA ALA A 290 -4.88 -15.89 -8.75
C ALA A 290 -5.86 -14.72 -8.86
N PHE A 291 -5.46 -13.60 -9.47
CA PHE A 291 -6.35 -12.47 -9.71
C PHE A 291 -7.09 -12.70 -11.02
N ILE A 292 -8.39 -12.92 -10.93
CA ILE A 292 -9.25 -13.26 -12.06
C ILE A 292 -10.31 -12.21 -12.29
N ALA A 293 -10.83 -12.14 -13.52
CA ALA A 293 -11.92 -11.24 -13.85
C ALA A 293 -13.25 -11.74 -13.24
N ASP A 294 -14.16 -10.82 -12.93
CA ASP A 294 -15.56 -11.15 -12.64
C ASP A 294 -16.32 -11.61 -13.89
N THR A 295 -15.87 -11.15 -15.05
CA THR A 295 -16.39 -11.48 -16.37
C THR A 295 -15.32 -12.23 -17.18
N ASP A 296 -15.12 -11.89 -18.45
CA ASP A 296 -14.21 -12.63 -19.31
C ASP A 296 -12.77 -12.09 -19.30
N TYR A 297 -12.58 -10.79 -19.00
CA TYR A 297 -11.30 -10.12 -19.21
C TYR A 297 -10.91 -9.19 -18.05
N ILE A 298 -9.60 -9.13 -17.79
CA ILE A 298 -8.97 -8.03 -17.03
C ILE A 298 -8.32 -7.10 -18.05
N ILE A 299 -8.72 -5.84 -18.05
CA ILE A 299 -8.11 -4.80 -18.87
C ILE A 299 -7.02 -4.13 -18.04
N THR A 300 -5.79 -4.09 -18.58
CA THR A 300 -4.67 -3.38 -17.96
C THR A 300 -4.27 -2.21 -18.84
N SER A 301 -4.12 -1.03 -18.22
CA SER A 301 -3.65 0.17 -18.89
C SER A 301 -2.70 0.93 -17.97
N ASP A 302 -1.59 1.40 -18.51
CA ASP A 302 -0.58 2.16 -17.78
C ASP A 302 0.04 3.24 -18.66
N TYR A 303 0.39 4.37 -18.04
CA TYR A 303 1.12 5.44 -18.73
C TYR A 303 2.58 5.07 -18.90
N SER A 304 3.05 5.09 -20.15
CA SER A 304 4.47 4.85 -20.43
C SER A 304 5.33 6.01 -19.96
N GLN A 305 6.17 5.77 -18.94
CA GLN A 305 7.20 6.71 -18.45
C GLN A 305 6.65 8.11 -18.10
N ILE A 306 5.48 8.18 -17.44
CA ILE A 306 4.77 9.45 -17.21
C ILE A 306 5.64 10.47 -16.48
N GLU A 307 6.37 10.07 -15.44
CA GLU A 307 7.23 10.97 -14.67
C GLU A 307 8.33 11.60 -15.54
N LEU A 308 8.95 10.81 -16.41
CA LEU A 308 9.97 11.32 -17.33
C LEU A 308 9.38 12.25 -18.40
N ARG A 309 8.15 11.97 -18.86
CA ARG A 309 7.45 12.86 -19.80
C ARG A 309 7.11 14.20 -19.16
N VAL A 310 6.58 14.18 -17.94
CA VAL A 310 6.29 15.41 -17.17
C VAL A 310 7.59 16.15 -16.87
N PHE A 311 8.64 15.49 -16.43
CA PHE A 311 9.95 16.10 -16.20
C PHE A 311 10.49 16.75 -17.49
N THR A 312 10.42 16.04 -18.62
CA THR A 312 10.84 16.55 -19.93
C THR A 312 10.08 17.82 -20.32
N HIS A 313 8.77 17.82 -20.09
CA HIS A 313 7.93 18.98 -20.36
C HIS A 313 8.32 20.18 -19.49
N LEU A 314 8.43 19.98 -18.18
CA LEU A 314 8.75 21.04 -17.23
C LEU A 314 10.17 21.59 -17.39
N SER A 315 11.14 20.73 -17.71
CA SER A 315 12.54 21.14 -17.92
C SER A 315 12.82 21.72 -19.30
N ASN A 316 11.89 21.57 -20.25
CA ASN A 316 12.03 21.93 -21.66
C ASN A 316 13.32 21.36 -22.30
N ALA A 317 13.71 20.14 -21.92
CA ALA A 317 14.97 19.50 -22.35
C ALA A 317 14.84 18.96 -23.80
N ASP A 318 15.39 19.67 -24.76
CA ASP A 318 15.29 19.37 -26.21
C ASP A 318 15.66 17.94 -26.58
N ASN A 319 16.71 17.39 -25.96
CA ASN A 319 17.16 16.03 -26.22
C ASN A 319 16.12 14.98 -25.82
N LEU A 320 15.48 15.17 -24.65
CA LEU A 320 14.42 14.30 -24.17
C LEU A 320 13.12 14.48 -24.95
N ILE A 321 12.78 15.73 -25.31
CA ILE A 321 11.62 16.04 -26.16
C ILE A 321 11.76 15.31 -27.50
N ARG A 322 12.95 15.42 -28.14
CA ARG A 322 13.22 14.71 -29.41
C ARG A 322 13.10 13.20 -29.25
N ALA A 323 13.69 12.62 -28.19
CA ALA A 323 13.60 11.19 -27.94
C ALA A 323 12.15 10.70 -27.83
N PHE A 324 11.31 11.41 -27.08
CA PHE A 324 9.89 11.06 -26.96
C PHE A 324 9.11 11.23 -28.26
N LYS A 325 9.37 12.31 -29.04
CA LYS A 325 8.72 12.54 -30.35
C LYS A 325 9.09 11.48 -31.39
N THR A 326 10.30 10.95 -31.34
CA THR A 326 10.76 9.89 -32.25
C THR A 326 10.40 8.48 -31.79
N GLY A 327 9.72 8.35 -30.64
CA GLY A 327 9.34 7.03 -30.08
C GLY A 327 10.50 6.24 -29.52
N LEU A 328 11.67 6.86 -29.32
CA LEU A 328 12.82 6.20 -28.73
C LEU A 328 12.63 6.07 -27.22
N ASP A 329 12.78 4.85 -26.72
CA ASP A 329 12.74 4.58 -25.27
C ASP A 329 13.94 5.27 -24.57
N ILE A 330 13.64 6.11 -23.58
CA ILE A 330 14.66 6.92 -22.89
C ILE A 330 15.75 6.07 -22.22
N HIS A 331 15.36 4.93 -21.65
CA HIS A 331 16.34 4.03 -21.04
C HIS A 331 17.26 3.39 -22.07
N THR A 332 16.74 3.10 -23.26
CA THR A 332 17.56 2.66 -24.40
C THR A 332 18.47 3.79 -24.85
N LYS A 333 17.98 5.02 -24.98
CA LYS A 333 18.81 6.19 -25.31
C LYS A 333 19.93 6.41 -24.30
N THR A 334 19.60 6.37 -23.00
CA THR A 334 20.58 6.48 -21.92
C THR A 334 21.65 5.37 -21.99
N ALA A 335 21.22 4.13 -22.27
CA ALA A 335 22.15 3.02 -22.48
C ALA A 335 23.06 3.25 -23.69
N MET A 336 22.52 3.73 -24.80
CA MET A 336 23.31 4.09 -25.99
C MET A 336 24.39 5.12 -25.63
N ASP A 337 24.04 6.15 -24.89
CA ASP A 337 24.96 7.22 -24.50
C ASP A 337 26.04 6.72 -23.51
N ILE A 338 25.66 5.92 -22.51
CA ILE A 338 26.59 5.36 -21.51
C ILE A 338 27.55 4.36 -22.15
N TYR A 339 27.04 3.43 -22.96
CA TYR A 339 27.85 2.38 -23.58
C TYR A 339 28.46 2.78 -24.93
N LYS A 340 28.20 4.02 -25.40
CA LYS A 340 28.68 4.57 -26.68
C LYS A 340 28.29 3.67 -27.88
N ILE A 341 27.05 3.21 -27.90
CA ILE A 341 26.47 2.38 -28.95
C ILE A 341 25.52 3.22 -29.76
N GLU A 342 25.71 3.31 -31.08
CA GLU A 342 24.92 4.14 -31.96
C GLU A 342 23.60 3.48 -32.40
N GLU A 343 23.59 2.15 -32.51
CA GLU A 343 22.44 1.38 -32.94
C GLU A 343 21.65 0.83 -31.75
N LYS A 344 20.37 1.17 -31.66
CA LYS A 344 19.48 0.72 -30.58
C LYS A 344 19.40 -0.81 -30.46
N ASP A 345 19.49 -1.52 -31.59
CA ASP A 345 19.33 -2.97 -31.65
C ASP A 345 20.51 -3.72 -31.00
N ASN A 346 21.63 -3.04 -30.81
CA ASN A 346 22.80 -3.55 -30.10
C ASN A 346 22.72 -3.34 -28.57
N ILE A 347 21.66 -2.69 -28.07
CA ILE A 347 21.44 -2.52 -26.63
C ILE A 347 20.77 -3.75 -26.06
N THR A 348 21.50 -4.46 -25.20
CA THR A 348 20.96 -5.63 -24.51
C THR A 348 19.97 -5.21 -23.41
N SER A 349 19.09 -6.14 -23.01
CA SER A 349 18.17 -5.93 -21.89
C SER A 349 18.90 -5.60 -20.57
N THR A 350 20.09 -6.12 -20.39
CA THR A 350 20.95 -5.83 -19.22
C THR A 350 21.51 -4.40 -19.27
N MET A 351 22.01 -3.96 -20.42
CA MET A 351 22.49 -2.57 -20.60
C MET A 351 21.36 -1.56 -20.35
N ARG A 352 20.19 -1.81 -20.93
CA ARG A 352 19.00 -1.00 -20.73
C ARG A 352 18.57 -0.94 -19.26
N ARG A 353 18.65 -2.07 -18.55
CA ARG A 353 18.33 -2.15 -17.13
C ARG A 353 19.30 -1.36 -16.27
N ASN A 354 20.59 -1.43 -16.56
CA ASN A 354 21.64 -0.70 -15.83
C ASN A 354 21.57 0.82 -16.06
N ALA A 355 21.04 1.24 -17.21
CA ALA A 355 20.83 2.64 -17.57
C ALA A 355 19.51 3.23 -17.00
N LYS A 356 18.68 2.43 -16.38
CA LYS A 356 17.42 2.82 -15.74
C LYS A 356 17.65 3.27 -14.30
#